data_f75ce075134ece931449b85b3b1da59f
#
_entry.id   f75ce075134ece931449b85b3b1da59f
#
_cell.length_a   1.000
_cell.length_b   1.000
_cell.length_c   1.000
_cell.angle_alpha   90.00
_cell.angle_beta   90.00
_cell.angle_gamma   90.00
#
_symmetry.space_group_name_H-M   'P 1'
#
loop_
_entity.id
_entity.type
_entity.pdbx_description
1 polymer ?
#
loop_
_entity_poly.entity_id
_entity_poly.type
_entity_poly.pdbx_seq_one_letter_code
_entity_poly.pdbx_strand_id
1 'polypeptide(L)'
;MDPRNLRLLLILVFASTIDAQDLFPKPYCGSTGNFSADSTYQTTLTALLSSISTTNSLSLTYGFFNASSAVSGASQTLYVIGSCRGDLIAESCRTCLNGSASDIRDLCPLQKEAVLYSENCTVRYSNTSIFRTLETDPDYQLHCWTVCGARRRAAAR
;
A
#
# COMPACT_ATOMS: atom_id res chain seq x y z
N MET A 1 1.80 49.01 2.06
CA MET A 1 1.44 47.83 2.88
C MET A 1 2.34 47.83 4.12
N ASP A 2 1.73 47.83 5.29
CA ASP A 2 2.46 47.86 6.57
C ASP A 2 3.30 46.56 6.69
N PRO A 3 4.60 46.65 7.05
CA PRO A 3 5.48 45.47 7.17
C PRO A 3 4.96 44.44 8.18
N ARG A 4 4.13 44.83 9.13
CA ARG A 4 3.43 43.92 10.06
C ARG A 4 2.42 43.04 9.35
N ASN A 5 1.63 43.63 8.43
CA ASN A 5 0.62 42.87 7.67
C ASN A 5 1.26 41.90 6.67
N LEU A 6 2.40 42.26 6.10
CA LEU A 6 3.17 41.38 5.22
C LEU A 6 3.72 40.16 5.98
N ARG A 7 4.25 40.34 7.19
CA ARG A 7 4.73 39.25 8.04
C ARG A 7 3.58 38.30 8.47
N LEU A 8 2.42 38.85 8.83
CA LEU A 8 1.24 38.06 9.18
C LEU A 8 0.74 37.23 7.99
N LEU A 9 0.70 37.82 6.79
CA LEU A 9 0.33 37.10 5.55
C LEU A 9 1.30 35.98 5.23
N LEU A 10 2.62 36.21 5.37
CA LEU A 10 3.63 35.17 5.18
C LEU A 10 3.47 34.02 6.18
N ILE A 11 3.22 34.30 7.44
CA ILE A 11 2.99 33.28 8.47
C ILE A 11 1.72 32.47 8.16
N LEU A 12 0.63 33.11 7.72
CA LEU A 12 -0.61 32.44 7.35
C LEU A 12 -0.43 31.55 6.12
N VAL A 13 0.34 31.97 5.11
CA VAL A 13 0.64 31.18 3.93
C VAL A 13 1.51 29.97 4.29
N PHE A 14 2.53 30.13 5.16
CA PHE A 14 3.34 29.01 5.63
C PHE A 14 2.56 28.03 6.53
N ALA A 15 1.63 28.50 7.35
CA ALA A 15 0.80 27.64 8.19
C ALA A 15 -0.19 26.78 7.39
N SER A 16 -0.63 27.23 6.22
CA SER A 16 -1.57 26.46 5.37
C SER A 16 -0.92 25.38 4.50
N THR A 17 0.41 25.27 4.46
CA THR A 17 1.12 24.28 3.65
C THR A 17 1.48 23.00 4.40
N ILE A 18 1.18 22.89 5.71
CA ILE A 18 1.66 21.79 6.55
C ILE A 18 0.74 20.56 6.52
N ASP A 19 -0.52 20.69 6.11
CA ASP A 19 -1.50 19.58 6.20
C ASP A 19 -1.58 18.63 4.99
N ALA A 20 -0.76 18.81 3.97
CA ALA A 20 -0.86 18.00 2.73
C ALA A 20 0.09 16.79 2.69
N GLN A 21 0.92 16.54 3.71
CA GLN A 21 2.02 15.58 3.63
C GLN A 21 1.76 14.23 4.31
N ASP A 22 0.60 14.02 4.95
CA ASP A 22 0.33 12.83 5.77
C ASP A 22 -0.56 11.79 5.07
N LEU A 23 -0.63 11.82 3.74
CA LEU A 23 -1.56 10.95 3.02
C LEU A 23 -0.98 9.56 2.71
N PHE A 24 0.33 9.40 2.55
CA PHE A 24 1.00 8.14 2.20
C PHE A 24 2.42 8.04 2.79
N PRO A 25 2.91 6.83 3.12
CA PRO A 25 2.24 5.52 3.05
C PRO A 25 1.24 5.30 4.18
N LYS A 26 0.11 4.61 3.89
CA LYS A 26 -0.92 4.30 4.88
C LYS A 26 -1.00 2.81 5.12
N PRO A 27 -0.51 2.31 6.28
CA PRO A 27 -0.59 0.91 6.63
C PRO A 27 -1.96 0.57 7.21
N TYR A 28 -2.45 -0.62 6.89
CA TYR A 28 -3.49 -1.31 7.62
C TYR A 28 -2.94 -2.64 8.10
N CYS A 29 -2.78 -2.76 9.41
CA CYS A 29 -2.31 -3.97 10.06
C CYS A 29 -3.54 -4.79 10.47
N GLY A 30 -3.67 -5.99 9.93
CA GLY A 30 -4.85 -6.82 10.14
C GLY A 30 -5.03 -7.28 11.59
N SER A 31 -6.21 -7.78 11.88
CA SER A 31 -6.60 -8.26 13.22
C SER A 31 -6.63 -9.79 13.35
N THR A 32 -6.22 -10.54 12.33
CA THR A 32 -6.24 -12.02 12.31
C THR A 32 -5.18 -12.67 13.20
N GLY A 33 -4.39 -11.87 13.89
CA GLY A 33 -3.39 -12.29 14.87
C GLY A 33 -1.95 -12.12 14.38
N ASN A 34 -1.00 -12.49 15.26
CA ASN A 34 0.42 -12.32 15.03
C ASN A 34 1.10 -13.67 14.77
N PHE A 35 2.22 -13.65 14.07
CA PHE A 35 3.18 -14.73 14.02
C PHE A 35 4.33 -14.47 15.01
N SER A 36 5.08 -15.52 15.35
CA SER A 36 6.25 -15.37 16.22
C SER A 36 7.46 -14.86 15.43
N ALA A 37 8.29 -14.05 16.07
CA ALA A 37 9.57 -13.66 15.52
C ALA A 37 10.43 -14.91 15.24
N ASP A 38 11.29 -14.84 14.23
CA ASP A 38 12.18 -15.90 13.77
C ASP A 38 11.48 -17.22 13.39
N SER A 39 10.17 -17.16 13.13
CA SER A 39 9.38 -18.31 12.70
C SER A 39 9.53 -18.62 11.21
N THR A 40 9.13 -19.84 10.82
CA THR A 40 9.02 -20.21 9.39
C THR A 40 8.02 -19.34 8.64
N TYR A 41 7.01 -18.79 9.34
CA TYR A 41 6.10 -17.82 8.79
C TYR A 41 6.83 -16.55 8.34
N GLN A 42 7.65 -15.96 9.23
CA GLN A 42 8.42 -14.75 8.93
C GLN A 42 9.41 -14.98 7.78
N THR A 43 10.09 -16.11 7.78
CA THR A 43 11.03 -16.48 6.70
C THR A 43 10.31 -16.59 5.37
N THR A 44 9.15 -17.27 5.33
CA THR A 44 8.34 -17.43 4.12
C THR A 44 7.80 -16.10 3.63
N LEU A 45 7.30 -15.26 4.52
CA LEU A 45 6.80 -13.93 4.18
C LEU A 45 7.91 -13.04 3.60
N THR A 46 9.08 -13.05 4.23
CA THR A 46 10.24 -12.29 3.75
C THR A 46 10.67 -12.75 2.36
N ALA A 47 10.72 -14.06 2.11
CA ALA A 47 11.06 -14.61 0.80
C ALA A 47 10.03 -14.20 -0.27
N LEU A 48 8.73 -14.25 0.04
CA LEU A 48 7.67 -13.84 -0.87
C LEU A 48 7.74 -12.35 -1.22
N LEU A 49 7.89 -11.48 -0.22
CA LEU A 49 8.01 -10.04 -0.45
C LEU A 49 9.28 -9.69 -1.24
N SER A 50 10.39 -10.38 -0.96
CA SER A 50 11.64 -10.19 -1.71
C SER A 50 11.56 -10.69 -3.15
N SER A 51 10.65 -11.61 -3.48
CA SER A 51 10.47 -12.13 -4.85
C SER A 51 9.97 -11.05 -5.83
N ILE A 52 9.43 -9.94 -5.34
CA ILE A 52 9.04 -8.78 -6.16
C ILE A 52 10.24 -8.27 -6.96
N SER A 53 11.43 -8.20 -6.35
CA SER A 53 12.65 -7.70 -6.99
C SER A 53 13.11 -8.59 -8.16
N THR A 54 12.86 -9.88 -8.09
CA THR A 54 13.26 -10.88 -9.09
C THR A 54 12.17 -11.21 -10.11
N THR A 55 10.97 -10.65 -9.94
CA THR A 55 9.83 -10.91 -10.82
C THR A 55 10.11 -10.44 -12.24
N ASN A 56 9.71 -11.25 -13.21
CA ASN A 56 9.79 -10.91 -14.62
C ASN A 56 9.03 -9.60 -14.90
N SER A 57 9.66 -8.74 -15.73
CA SER A 57 9.11 -7.44 -16.12
C SER A 57 7.75 -7.51 -16.82
N LEU A 58 7.37 -8.65 -17.42
CA LEU A 58 6.08 -8.81 -18.11
C LEU A 58 4.88 -8.60 -17.19
N SER A 59 4.85 -9.24 -16.02
CA SER A 59 3.73 -9.05 -15.07
C SER A 59 3.68 -7.63 -14.55
N LEU A 60 4.84 -7.01 -14.30
CA LEU A 60 4.92 -5.62 -13.85
C LEU A 60 4.58 -4.60 -14.94
N THR A 61 4.70 -4.97 -16.22
CA THR A 61 4.21 -4.14 -17.34
C THR A 61 2.68 -3.95 -17.27
N TYR A 62 1.97 -4.93 -16.71
CA TYR A 62 0.53 -4.82 -16.42
C TYR A 62 0.22 -4.21 -15.06
N GLY A 63 1.24 -3.73 -14.34
CA GLY A 63 1.08 -3.12 -13.02
C GLY A 63 0.64 -4.09 -11.92
N PHE A 64 0.91 -5.39 -12.07
CA PHE A 64 0.42 -6.41 -11.15
C PHE A 64 1.49 -7.44 -10.79
N PHE A 65 1.54 -7.82 -9.50
CA PHE A 65 2.35 -8.88 -8.96
C PHE A 65 1.50 -9.79 -8.08
N ASN A 66 1.69 -11.09 -8.16
CA ASN A 66 1.16 -12.03 -7.18
C ASN A 66 2.14 -13.17 -6.93
N ALA A 67 2.14 -13.69 -5.73
CA ALA A 67 2.90 -14.86 -5.34
C ALA A 67 2.23 -15.56 -4.16
N SER A 68 2.47 -16.85 -4.02
CA SER A 68 2.07 -17.62 -2.85
C SER A 68 3.09 -18.69 -2.52
N SER A 69 3.18 -19.05 -1.23
CA SER A 69 4.05 -20.11 -0.76
C SER A 69 3.48 -20.77 0.48
N ALA A 70 3.61 -22.09 0.56
CA ALA A 70 3.30 -22.83 1.78
C ALA A 70 4.32 -22.51 2.87
N VAL A 71 3.85 -22.35 4.11
CA VAL A 71 4.70 -22.21 5.29
C VAL A 71 5.17 -23.58 5.72
N SER A 72 6.49 -23.82 5.71
CA SER A 72 7.08 -25.11 6.08
C SER A 72 6.68 -25.51 7.50
N GLY A 73 6.20 -26.75 7.66
CA GLY A 73 5.79 -27.29 8.96
C GLY A 73 4.42 -26.78 9.47
N ALA A 74 3.66 -26.06 8.67
CA ALA A 74 2.31 -25.60 9.00
C ALA A 74 1.36 -25.85 7.82
N SER A 75 0.06 -26.09 8.12
CA SER A 75 -0.99 -26.20 7.10
C SER A 75 -1.46 -24.81 6.65
N GLN A 76 -0.53 -23.89 6.41
CA GLN A 76 -0.83 -22.51 6.02
C GLN A 76 -0.12 -22.16 4.73
N THR A 77 -0.79 -21.35 3.92
CA THR A 77 -0.21 -20.75 2.71
C THR A 77 -0.24 -19.23 2.88
N LEU A 78 0.86 -18.59 2.51
CA LEU A 78 0.94 -17.14 2.43
C LEU A 78 0.69 -16.68 1.01
N TYR A 79 0.00 -15.58 0.89
CA TYR A 79 -0.33 -14.93 -0.38
C TYR A 79 0.16 -13.49 -0.35
N VAL A 80 0.71 -13.03 -1.46
CA VAL A 80 1.14 -11.64 -1.65
C VAL A 80 0.56 -11.12 -2.95
N ILE A 81 0.01 -9.92 -2.94
CA ILE A 81 -0.43 -9.18 -4.12
C ILE A 81 0.23 -7.80 -4.07
N GLY A 82 0.71 -7.36 -5.23
CA GLY A 82 1.12 -6.00 -5.49
C GLY A 82 0.37 -5.44 -6.68
N SER A 83 -0.08 -4.20 -6.60
CA SER A 83 -0.70 -3.49 -7.71
C SER A 83 -0.16 -2.07 -7.80
N CYS A 84 0.06 -1.60 -9.02
CA CYS A 84 0.55 -0.27 -9.31
C CYS A 84 -0.51 0.56 -10.01
N ARG A 85 -0.36 1.87 -9.92
CA ARG A 85 -1.14 2.82 -10.72
C ARG A 85 -0.87 2.57 -12.21
N GLY A 86 -1.93 2.54 -13.01
CA GLY A 86 -1.87 2.08 -14.40
C GLY A 86 -1.09 2.96 -15.38
N ASP A 87 -0.62 4.13 -14.96
CA ASP A 87 0.21 5.05 -15.74
C ASP A 87 1.73 4.84 -15.52
N LEU A 88 2.12 3.93 -14.61
CA LEU A 88 3.51 3.68 -14.30
C LEU A 88 4.15 2.71 -15.29
N ILE A 89 5.40 2.98 -15.63
CA ILE A 89 6.25 2.01 -16.32
C ILE A 89 6.69 0.90 -15.36
N ALA A 90 7.02 -0.28 -15.90
CA ALA A 90 7.37 -1.47 -15.12
C ALA A 90 8.46 -1.23 -14.07
N GLU A 91 9.47 -0.43 -14.37
CA GLU A 91 10.56 -0.14 -13.43
C GLU A 91 10.11 0.72 -12.25
N SER A 92 9.29 1.74 -12.49
CA SER A 92 8.71 2.57 -11.43
C SER A 92 7.76 1.75 -10.56
N CYS A 93 6.97 0.86 -11.17
CA CYS A 93 6.11 -0.09 -10.46
C CYS A 93 6.95 -1.01 -9.56
N ARG A 94 8.03 -1.61 -10.09
CA ARG A 94 8.94 -2.46 -9.31
C ARG A 94 9.55 -1.71 -8.12
N THR A 95 10.04 -0.51 -8.34
CA THR A 95 10.64 0.33 -7.29
C THR A 95 9.63 0.63 -6.18
N CYS A 96 8.39 1.02 -6.54
CA CYS A 96 7.34 1.26 -5.56
C CYS A 96 7.00 0.00 -4.77
N LEU A 97 6.77 -1.13 -5.43
CA LEU A 97 6.41 -2.39 -4.77
C LEU A 97 7.52 -2.90 -3.85
N ASN A 98 8.80 -2.77 -4.24
CA ASN A 98 9.94 -3.15 -3.39
C ASN A 98 10.04 -2.28 -2.15
N GLY A 99 9.91 -0.96 -2.28
CA GLY A 99 9.87 -0.04 -1.15
C GLY A 99 8.72 -0.38 -0.20
N SER A 100 7.51 -0.49 -0.74
CA SER A 100 6.32 -0.84 0.05
C SER A 100 6.41 -2.21 0.70
N ALA A 101 7.08 -3.19 0.08
CA ALA A 101 7.32 -4.52 0.68
C ALA A 101 8.31 -4.48 1.86
N SER A 102 9.23 -3.52 1.88
CA SER A 102 10.07 -3.25 3.06
C SER A 102 9.26 -2.54 4.15
N ASP A 103 8.62 -1.45 3.80
CA ASP A 103 7.91 -0.58 4.74
C ASP A 103 6.77 -1.31 5.47
N ILE A 104 6.02 -2.19 4.77
CA ILE A 104 4.90 -2.92 5.37
C ILE A 104 5.33 -3.82 6.54
N ARG A 105 6.55 -4.35 6.51
CA ARG A 105 7.10 -5.18 7.60
C ARG A 105 7.46 -4.34 8.82
N ASP A 106 7.94 -3.11 8.60
CA ASP A 106 8.33 -2.20 9.66
C ASP A 106 7.11 -1.52 10.29
N LEU A 107 6.10 -1.20 9.46
CA LEU A 107 4.87 -0.54 9.90
C LEU A 107 3.86 -1.50 10.54
N CYS A 108 3.83 -2.79 10.11
CA CYS A 108 2.96 -3.83 10.66
C CYS A 108 3.79 -5.04 11.15
N PRO A 109 4.60 -4.88 12.20
CA PRO A 109 5.47 -5.96 12.67
C PRO A 109 4.66 -7.15 13.18
N LEU A 110 5.08 -8.35 12.79
CA LEU A 110 4.53 -9.63 13.24
C LEU A 110 3.05 -9.91 12.87
N GLN A 111 2.41 -9.06 12.10
CA GLN A 111 1.01 -9.26 11.68
C GLN A 111 0.90 -10.38 10.64
N LYS A 112 -0.14 -11.23 10.75
CA LYS A 112 -0.40 -12.31 9.78
C LYS A 112 -0.98 -11.81 8.47
N GLU A 113 -1.54 -10.61 8.48
CA GLU A 113 -2.00 -9.91 7.28
C GLU A 113 -1.77 -8.41 7.41
N ALA A 114 -1.47 -7.77 6.32
CA ALA A 114 -1.39 -6.33 6.23
C ALA A 114 -1.58 -5.83 4.80
N VAL A 115 -1.98 -4.57 4.69
CA VAL A 115 -2.03 -3.82 3.43
C VAL A 115 -1.27 -2.52 3.62
N LEU A 116 -0.43 -2.16 2.68
CA LEU A 116 0.19 -0.85 2.62
C LEU A 116 -0.25 -0.14 1.35
N TYR A 117 -0.90 0.99 1.54
CA TYR A 117 -1.24 1.91 0.46
C TYR A 117 -0.12 2.95 0.33
N SER A 118 0.51 3.00 -0.82
CA SER A 118 1.46 4.04 -1.22
C SER A 118 0.86 4.89 -2.33
N GLU A 119 1.44 6.02 -2.64
CA GLU A 119 0.93 6.93 -3.68
C GLU A 119 0.80 6.24 -5.05
N ASN A 120 1.73 5.39 -5.38
CA ASN A 120 1.89 4.79 -6.71
C ASN A 120 1.57 3.29 -6.76
N CYS A 121 1.50 2.61 -5.62
CA CYS A 121 1.25 1.18 -5.57
C CYS A 121 0.64 0.75 -4.24
N THR A 122 0.13 -0.47 -4.22
CA THR A 122 -0.38 -1.13 -3.02
C THR A 122 0.28 -2.50 -2.91
N VAL A 123 0.72 -2.85 -1.70
CA VAL A 123 1.20 -4.20 -1.37
C VAL A 123 0.31 -4.78 -0.28
N ARG A 124 -0.10 -6.03 -0.46
CA ARG A 124 -0.91 -6.77 0.51
C ARG A 124 -0.37 -8.17 0.69
N TYR A 125 -0.37 -8.66 1.93
CA TYR A 125 -0.18 -10.08 2.21
C TYR A 125 -1.21 -10.59 3.22
N SER A 126 -1.50 -11.91 3.13
CA SER A 126 -2.43 -12.57 4.06
C SER A 126 -2.11 -14.06 4.15
N ASN A 127 -2.49 -14.68 5.26
CA ASN A 127 -2.49 -16.14 5.44
C ASN A 127 -3.79 -16.82 4.97
N THR A 128 -4.74 -16.04 4.45
CA THR A 128 -5.92 -16.52 3.76
C THR A 128 -5.85 -16.17 2.29
N SER A 129 -6.51 -16.94 1.42
CA SER A 129 -6.47 -16.66 -0.02
C SER A 129 -7.10 -15.30 -0.32
N ILE A 130 -6.29 -14.42 -0.93
CA ILE A 130 -6.70 -13.09 -1.41
C ILE A 130 -6.81 -13.04 -2.93
N PHE A 131 -6.64 -14.19 -3.61
CA PHE A 131 -6.75 -14.28 -5.06
C PHE A 131 -8.21 -14.44 -5.47
N ARG A 132 -8.68 -13.63 -6.41
CA ARG A 132 -10.06 -13.64 -6.95
C ARG A 132 -11.12 -13.38 -5.88
N THR A 133 -10.76 -12.76 -4.76
CA THR A 133 -11.68 -12.40 -3.70
C THR A 133 -11.92 -10.90 -3.77
N LEU A 134 -13.20 -10.50 -3.84
CA LEU A 134 -13.56 -9.09 -3.65
C LEU A 134 -13.57 -8.83 -2.15
N GLU A 135 -12.67 -8.00 -1.69
CA GLU A 135 -12.66 -7.54 -0.32
C GLU A 135 -13.13 -6.10 -0.23
N THR A 136 -14.01 -5.88 0.73
CA THR A 136 -14.55 -4.56 1.05
C THR A 136 -13.96 -3.99 2.35
N ASP A 137 -13.11 -4.76 3.03
CA ASP A 137 -12.42 -4.35 4.26
C ASP A 137 -10.89 -4.33 4.03
N PRO A 138 -10.16 -3.29 4.48
CA PRO A 138 -10.71 -2.11 5.16
C PRO A 138 -11.48 -1.19 4.20
N ASP A 139 -12.61 -0.71 4.68
CA ASP A 139 -13.39 0.33 3.98
C ASP A 139 -12.64 1.67 4.11
N TYR A 140 -11.52 1.78 3.39
CA TYR A 140 -10.87 3.06 3.22
C TYR A 140 -11.71 3.93 2.29
N GLN A 141 -12.58 4.69 2.87
CA GLN A 141 -13.14 5.85 2.20
C GLN A 141 -11.98 6.83 1.94
N LEU A 142 -11.37 6.69 0.78
CA LEU A 142 -10.55 7.75 0.23
C LEU A 142 -11.48 8.95 0.04
N HIS A 143 -11.46 9.89 0.96
CA HIS A 143 -12.16 11.15 0.81
C HIS A 143 -11.51 11.93 -0.34
N CYS A 144 -11.96 11.62 -1.54
CA CYS A 144 -11.62 12.36 -2.75
C CYS A 144 -12.44 13.65 -2.77
N TRP A 145 -12.03 14.66 -2.00
CA TRP A 145 -12.80 15.89 -1.78
C TRP A 145 -12.90 16.80 -3.01
N THR A 146 -11.97 16.74 -3.94
CA THR A 146 -11.89 17.73 -5.02
C THR A 146 -12.09 17.22 -6.44
N VAL A 147 -11.74 15.98 -6.75
CA VAL A 147 -11.76 15.47 -8.14
C VAL A 147 -12.88 14.45 -8.39
N CYS A 148 -13.27 13.66 -7.38
CA CYS A 148 -14.31 12.63 -7.55
C CYS A 148 -15.74 13.18 -7.51
N GLY A 149 -15.97 14.37 -6.95
CA GLY A 149 -17.31 14.99 -6.88
C GLY A 149 -17.89 15.40 -8.24
N ALA A 150 -17.05 15.64 -9.24
CA ALA A 150 -17.48 16.06 -10.56
C ALA A 150 -18.03 14.91 -11.43
N ARG A 151 -17.65 13.67 -11.18
CA ARG A 151 -18.06 12.51 -12.00
C ARG A 151 -19.38 11.87 -11.59
N ARG A 152 -19.86 12.05 -10.39
CA ARG A 152 -21.13 11.44 -9.95
C ARG A 152 -22.39 12.09 -10.56
N ARG A 153 -22.30 13.31 -11.11
CA ARG A 153 -23.47 13.98 -11.73
C ARG A 153 -23.71 13.60 -13.18
N ALA A 154 -22.80 12.88 -13.84
CA ALA A 154 -22.94 12.47 -15.24
C ALA A 154 -23.52 11.05 -15.42
N ALA A 155 -23.66 10.26 -14.37
CA ALA A 155 -24.17 8.87 -14.45
C ALA A 155 -25.63 8.72 -13.98
N ALA A 156 -26.33 9.82 -13.68
CA ALA A 156 -27.74 9.81 -13.22
C ALA A 156 -28.66 10.58 -14.19
N ARG A 157 -28.45 10.44 -15.52
CA ARG A 157 -29.42 10.85 -16.55
C ARG A 157 -29.57 9.77 -17.60
#